data_d4c86072d7b22bdf927537cbc0bfc4e2
#
_entry.id   d4c86072d7b22bdf927537cbc0bfc4e2
#
_cell.length_a   1.000
_cell.length_b   1.000
_cell.length_c   1.000
_cell.angle_alpha   90.00
_cell.angle_beta   90.00
_cell.angle_gamma   90.00
#
_symmetry.space_group_name_H-M   'P 1'
#
loop_
_entity.id
_entity.type
_entity.pdbx_description
1 polymer ?
#
loop_
_entity_poly.entity_id
_entity_poly.type
_entity_poly.pdbx_seq_one_letter_code
_entity_poly.pdbx_strand_id
1 'polypeptide(L)'
;RLFLKSGATAAIGLAVVPNTVLGKTYGHTAPSDKLNILGVGIGGRGSAVLDGLKSENIIGLCAVDWSYADHVFKKYPGAKKFNDYRKMYDAMLKDADAVMVATADHTHAIIAADAMAAGKHVYVEKPLTHTVYESRLLTKLADKHKLATQMGNQGASGEGVRQICDWIWNGEIGEVTKVEAFTDRPIWPQGLSRPEKGMKVPSTMNWDAFLGPAPERPYHSCYTPWNFRGWWDFGTGALGDMACHILHPVFKGLKLGYPTKVHGSSTLLLNESA
;
A
#
# COMPACT_ATOMS: atom_id res chain seq x y z
N ARG A 1 -1.47 54.88 -38.61
CA ARG A 1 0.00 54.55 -38.48
C ARG A 1 0.44 54.24 -37.04
N LEU A 2 -0.23 54.81 -36.02
CA LEU A 2 0.06 54.48 -34.62
C LEU A 2 -0.46 53.07 -34.20
N PHE A 3 -1.59 52.63 -34.73
CA PHE A 3 -2.21 51.34 -34.46
C PHE A 3 -1.34 50.17 -34.93
N LEU A 4 -0.65 50.30 -36.06
CA LEU A 4 0.24 49.29 -36.61
C LEU A 4 1.60 49.18 -35.86
N LYS A 5 2.01 50.26 -35.19
CA LYS A 5 3.22 50.23 -34.34
C LYS A 5 2.97 49.56 -32.97
N SER A 6 1.76 49.58 -32.43
CA SER A 6 1.41 48.92 -31.20
C SER A 6 1.14 47.43 -31.38
N GLY A 7 0.77 46.98 -32.58
CA GLY A 7 0.57 45.56 -32.91
C GLY A 7 1.87 44.77 -33.07
N ALA A 8 2.97 45.41 -33.51
CA ALA A 8 4.24 44.74 -33.72
C ALA A 8 5.00 44.45 -32.40
N THR A 9 4.71 45.16 -31.32
CA THR A 9 5.34 44.94 -30.00
C THR A 9 4.61 43.88 -29.16
N ALA A 10 3.35 43.58 -29.47
CA ALA A 10 2.56 42.54 -28.80
C ALA A 10 2.85 41.12 -29.37
N ALA A 11 3.45 41.00 -30.56
CA ALA A 11 3.74 39.73 -31.22
C ALA A 11 5.02 39.05 -30.72
N ILE A 12 5.87 39.71 -29.93
CA ILE A 12 7.13 39.18 -29.44
C ILE A 12 6.95 38.34 -28.13
N GLY A 13 5.74 38.32 -27.58
CA GLY A 13 5.45 37.62 -26.33
C GLY A 13 4.66 36.31 -26.46
N LEU A 14 4.47 35.78 -27.67
CA LEU A 14 3.89 34.44 -27.84
C LEU A 14 4.98 33.38 -27.50
N ALA A 15 5.11 33.05 -26.21
CA ALA A 15 5.81 31.87 -25.82
C ALA A 15 5.15 30.67 -26.48
N VAL A 16 5.87 29.94 -27.34
CA VAL A 16 5.43 28.65 -27.86
C VAL A 16 5.42 27.69 -26.66
N VAL A 17 4.24 27.53 -26.08
CA VAL A 17 4.03 26.56 -24.99
C VAL A 17 3.95 25.18 -25.66
N PRO A 18 4.86 24.23 -25.35
CA PRO A 18 4.79 22.89 -25.91
C PRO A 18 3.42 22.25 -25.64
N ASN A 19 2.90 21.48 -26.60
CA ASN A 19 1.61 20.78 -26.45
C ASN A 19 1.52 19.93 -25.17
N THR A 20 2.66 19.42 -24.71
CA THR A 20 2.77 18.65 -23.45
C THR A 20 2.42 19.46 -22.19
N VAL A 21 2.45 20.80 -22.27
CA VAL A 21 2.10 21.68 -21.15
C VAL A 21 0.62 22.10 -21.20
N LEU A 22 -0.03 21.99 -22.35
CA LEU A 22 -1.44 22.39 -22.55
C LEU A 22 -2.45 21.30 -22.13
N GLY A 23 -2.00 20.17 -21.63
CA GLY A 23 -2.80 19.17 -20.93
C GLY A 23 -4.01 18.64 -21.71
N LYS A 24 -5.14 18.59 -21.04
CA LYS A 24 -6.40 17.95 -21.51
C LYS A 24 -6.90 18.40 -22.86
N THR A 25 -6.59 19.60 -23.30
CA THR A 25 -7.05 20.16 -24.58
C THR A 25 -6.51 19.36 -25.78
N TYR A 26 -5.39 18.66 -25.60
CA TYR A 26 -4.74 17.84 -26.64
C TYR A 26 -4.64 16.34 -26.28
N GLY A 27 -5.42 15.88 -25.31
CA GLY A 27 -5.42 14.46 -24.88
C GLY A 27 -4.22 14.03 -24.07
N HIS A 28 -3.42 14.97 -23.55
CA HIS A 28 -2.27 14.71 -22.69
C HIS A 28 -2.52 15.23 -21.27
N THR A 29 -2.01 14.54 -20.26
CA THR A 29 -1.95 15.06 -18.89
C THR A 29 -0.75 15.96 -18.76
N ALA A 30 -0.95 17.24 -18.43
CA ALA A 30 0.16 18.16 -18.19
C ALA A 30 1.00 17.65 -16.99
N PRO A 31 2.32 17.87 -16.94
CA PRO A 31 3.14 17.48 -15.80
C PRO A 31 2.64 18.06 -14.47
N SER A 32 2.04 19.24 -14.47
CA SER A 32 1.41 19.88 -13.31
C SER A 32 0.12 19.22 -12.84
N ASP A 33 -0.54 18.44 -13.70
CA ASP A 33 -1.79 17.76 -13.39
C ASP A 33 -1.55 16.32 -12.83
N LYS A 34 -0.30 15.88 -12.80
CA LYS A 34 0.10 14.60 -12.26
C LYS A 34 0.30 14.69 -10.75
N LEU A 35 -0.10 13.63 -10.05
CA LEU A 35 0.14 13.54 -8.62
C LEU A 35 1.61 13.21 -8.33
N ASN A 36 2.15 13.85 -7.32
CA ASN A 36 3.47 13.54 -6.77
C ASN A 36 3.32 12.41 -5.74
N ILE A 37 3.89 11.25 -6.04
CA ILE A 37 3.75 10.03 -5.25
C ILE A 37 5.05 9.69 -4.53
N LEU A 38 4.95 9.39 -3.24
CA LEU A 38 5.98 8.70 -2.48
C LEU A 38 5.63 7.21 -2.34
N GLY A 39 6.61 6.34 -2.57
CA GLY A 39 6.43 4.88 -2.43
C GLY A 39 7.24 4.32 -1.26
N VAL A 40 6.59 3.60 -0.34
CA VAL A 40 7.22 2.91 0.80
C VAL A 40 6.95 1.41 0.72
N GLY A 41 8.02 0.59 0.78
CA GLY A 41 7.92 -0.87 0.66
C GLY A 41 7.80 -1.33 -0.80
N ILE A 42 8.76 -0.97 -1.62
CA ILE A 42 8.68 -1.05 -3.07
C ILE A 42 9.24 -2.35 -3.70
N GLY A 43 9.89 -3.21 -2.91
CA GLY A 43 10.64 -4.36 -3.45
C GLY A 43 9.78 -5.53 -3.94
N GLY A 44 8.64 -5.79 -3.30
CA GLY A 44 7.74 -6.90 -3.62
C GLY A 44 6.46 -6.43 -4.30
N ARG A 45 5.33 -6.57 -3.62
CA ARG A 45 4.02 -6.13 -4.12
C ARG A 45 4.01 -4.65 -4.50
N GLY A 46 4.72 -3.81 -3.74
CA GLY A 46 4.84 -2.38 -4.04
C GLY A 46 5.37 -2.07 -5.43
N SER A 47 6.23 -2.93 -6.01
CA SER A 47 6.67 -2.78 -7.40
C SER A 47 5.49 -2.82 -8.38
N ALA A 48 4.61 -3.81 -8.23
CA ALA A 48 3.43 -3.95 -9.10
C ALA A 48 2.41 -2.82 -8.89
N VAL A 49 2.30 -2.28 -7.67
CA VAL A 49 1.43 -1.11 -7.40
C VAL A 49 2.00 0.13 -8.08
N LEU A 50 3.31 0.36 -7.98
CA LEU A 50 3.97 1.46 -8.68
C LEU A 50 3.80 1.38 -10.21
N ASP A 51 3.75 0.18 -10.78
CA ASP A 51 3.46 -0.01 -12.20
C ASP A 51 2.07 0.50 -12.60
N GLY A 52 1.11 0.39 -11.71
CA GLY A 52 -0.22 0.98 -11.88
C GLY A 52 -0.23 2.51 -11.75
N LEU A 53 0.78 3.09 -11.09
CA LEU A 53 0.94 4.53 -10.86
C LEU A 53 1.95 5.20 -11.80
N LYS A 54 2.44 4.49 -12.82
CA LYS A 54 3.50 4.99 -13.73
C LYS A 54 3.12 6.23 -14.54
N SER A 55 1.83 6.57 -14.63
CA SER A 55 1.36 7.82 -15.24
C SER A 55 1.64 9.04 -14.39
N GLU A 56 1.82 8.85 -13.08
CA GLU A 56 2.03 9.91 -12.10
C GLU A 56 3.53 10.21 -11.90
N ASN A 57 3.85 11.22 -11.10
CA ASN A 57 5.22 11.57 -10.76
C ASN A 57 5.66 10.76 -9.54
N ILE A 58 6.51 9.75 -9.72
CA ILE A 58 7.13 9.02 -8.61
C ILE A 58 8.36 9.81 -8.16
N ILE A 59 8.22 10.58 -7.08
CA ILE A 59 9.25 11.55 -6.65
C ILE A 59 10.22 11.00 -5.60
N GLY A 60 9.79 10.00 -4.81
CA GLY A 60 10.63 9.38 -3.78
C GLY A 60 10.23 7.94 -3.50
N LEU A 61 11.23 7.11 -3.21
CA LEU A 61 11.10 5.68 -2.99
C LEU A 61 11.84 5.26 -1.73
N CYS A 62 11.18 4.48 -0.87
CA CYS A 62 11.75 3.96 0.35
C CYS A 62 11.64 2.43 0.41
N ALA A 63 12.75 1.78 0.71
CA ALA A 63 12.81 0.36 1.02
C ALA A 63 13.86 0.10 2.11
N VAL A 64 13.49 -0.67 3.11
CA VAL A 64 14.42 -1.02 4.21
C VAL A 64 15.54 -1.96 3.76
N ASP A 65 15.34 -2.74 2.70
CA ASP A 65 16.36 -3.56 2.04
C ASP A 65 16.54 -3.10 0.59
N TRP A 66 17.65 -2.44 0.33
CA TRP A 66 17.97 -1.92 -0.98
C TRP A 66 18.32 -2.99 -2.01
N SER A 67 18.87 -4.13 -1.57
CA SER A 67 19.15 -5.24 -2.49
C SER A 67 17.86 -5.84 -3.03
N TYR A 68 16.86 -6.01 -2.17
CA TYR A 68 15.55 -6.51 -2.56
C TYR A 68 14.78 -5.54 -3.48
N ALA A 69 14.98 -4.24 -3.31
CA ALA A 69 14.31 -3.18 -4.07
C ALA A 69 15.12 -2.64 -5.27
N ASP A 70 16.32 -3.16 -5.54
CA ASP A 70 17.24 -2.63 -6.56
C ASP A 70 16.60 -2.50 -7.95
N HIS A 71 15.81 -3.49 -8.36
CA HIS A 71 15.11 -3.48 -9.64
C HIS A 71 14.12 -2.31 -9.78
N VAL A 72 13.48 -1.88 -8.69
CA VAL A 72 12.57 -0.73 -8.67
C VAL A 72 13.34 0.58 -8.72
N PHE A 73 14.41 0.68 -7.96
CA PHE A 73 15.28 1.86 -8.01
C PHE A 73 15.89 2.10 -9.40
N LYS A 74 16.20 1.02 -10.14
CA LYS A 74 16.66 1.12 -11.53
C LYS A 74 15.55 1.56 -12.48
N LYS A 75 14.32 1.17 -12.20
CA LYS A 75 13.15 1.52 -13.02
C LYS A 75 12.75 2.99 -12.89
N TYR A 76 12.97 3.57 -11.70
CA TYR A 76 12.63 4.97 -11.40
C TYR A 76 13.89 5.77 -11.00
N PRO A 77 14.83 5.99 -11.92
CA PRO A 77 16.13 6.59 -11.59
C PRO A 77 16.04 8.06 -11.15
N GLY A 78 14.94 8.75 -11.48
CA GLY A 78 14.69 10.14 -11.07
C GLY A 78 14.12 10.28 -9.66
N ALA A 79 13.63 9.19 -9.05
CA ALA A 79 13.11 9.22 -7.70
C ALA A 79 14.23 9.22 -6.66
N LYS A 80 14.10 10.04 -5.60
CA LYS A 80 15.05 10.02 -4.48
C LYS A 80 14.90 8.72 -3.69
N LYS A 81 16.03 8.15 -3.23
CA LYS A 81 16.10 6.85 -2.56
C LYS A 81 16.30 7.00 -1.06
N PHE A 82 15.53 6.23 -0.29
CA PHE A 82 15.58 6.22 1.18
C PHE A 82 15.53 4.77 1.71
N ASN A 83 16.13 4.54 2.87
CA ASN A 83 16.02 3.28 3.60
C ASN A 83 15.26 3.41 4.93
N ASP A 84 14.69 4.60 5.16
CA ASP A 84 13.87 4.94 6.31
C ASP A 84 12.79 5.92 5.85
N TYR A 85 11.50 5.56 6.03
CA TYR A 85 10.38 6.39 5.59
C TYR A 85 10.32 7.73 6.36
N ARG A 86 10.76 7.76 7.61
CA ARG A 86 10.79 8.97 8.44
C ARG A 86 11.68 10.04 7.80
N LYS A 87 12.87 9.65 7.37
CA LYS A 87 13.79 10.53 6.63
C LYS A 87 13.23 10.97 5.27
N MET A 88 12.49 10.09 4.61
CA MET A 88 11.82 10.45 3.36
C MET A 88 10.71 11.48 3.61
N TYR A 89 9.92 11.31 4.67
CA TYR A 89 8.87 12.26 5.03
C TYR A 89 9.44 13.62 5.44
N ASP A 90 10.46 13.65 6.28
CA ASP A 90 11.15 14.90 6.66
C ASP A 90 11.62 15.69 5.43
N ALA A 91 12.13 14.98 4.42
CA ALA A 91 12.69 15.61 3.24
C ALA A 91 11.66 15.98 2.16
N MET A 92 10.58 15.20 1.99
CA MET A 92 9.78 15.24 0.77
C MET A 92 8.26 15.23 0.99
N LEU A 93 7.75 14.94 2.20
CA LEU A 93 6.31 14.77 2.40
C LEU A 93 5.51 16.02 2.02
N LYS A 94 6.08 17.22 2.23
CA LYS A 94 5.45 18.50 1.85
C LYS A 94 5.15 18.59 0.34
N ASP A 95 6.01 17.99 -0.49
CA ASP A 95 5.94 18.07 -1.94
C ASP A 95 5.11 16.93 -2.56
N ALA A 96 4.66 15.97 -1.74
CA ALA A 96 3.84 14.85 -2.15
C ALA A 96 2.35 15.17 -2.09
N ASP A 97 1.57 14.56 -2.96
CA ASP A 97 0.10 14.56 -2.92
C ASP A 97 -0.42 13.29 -2.25
N ALA A 98 0.23 12.15 -2.51
CA ALA A 98 -0.15 10.86 -1.97
C ALA A 98 1.05 9.97 -1.63
N VAL A 99 0.79 9.01 -0.74
CA VAL A 99 1.76 8.00 -0.33
C VAL A 99 1.21 6.60 -0.61
N MET A 100 2.01 5.77 -1.27
CA MET A 100 1.77 4.34 -1.46
C MET A 100 2.57 3.56 -0.43
N VAL A 101 1.90 2.69 0.35
CA VAL A 101 2.49 1.85 1.40
C VAL A 101 2.26 0.39 1.07
N ALA A 102 3.35 -0.38 0.94
CA ALA A 102 3.32 -1.83 0.68
C ALA A 102 4.47 -2.55 1.40
N THR A 103 4.64 -2.25 2.65
CA THR A 103 5.65 -2.78 3.57
C THR A 103 5.22 -4.13 4.18
N ALA A 104 5.83 -4.57 5.28
CA ALA A 104 5.31 -5.64 6.11
C ALA A 104 4.09 -5.13 6.92
N ASP A 105 3.16 -6.03 7.24
CA ASP A 105 1.83 -5.70 7.76
C ASP A 105 1.86 -4.78 8.98
N HIS A 106 2.79 -5.02 9.91
CA HIS A 106 2.92 -4.28 11.17
C HIS A 106 3.33 -2.81 11.02
N THR A 107 3.86 -2.43 9.86
CA THR A 107 4.29 -1.04 9.59
C THR A 107 3.33 -0.26 8.72
N HIS A 108 2.28 -0.90 8.18
CA HIS A 108 1.31 -0.22 7.32
C HIS A 108 0.68 0.98 8.02
N ALA A 109 0.17 0.77 9.22
CA ALA A 109 -0.60 1.77 9.94
C ALA A 109 0.22 3.00 10.33
N ILE A 110 1.41 2.81 10.89
CA ILE A 110 2.24 3.92 11.36
C ILE A 110 2.70 4.80 10.19
N ILE A 111 3.12 4.18 9.09
CA ILE A 111 3.55 4.90 7.89
C ILE A 111 2.38 5.68 7.27
N ALA A 112 1.22 5.03 7.16
CA ALA A 112 0.01 5.67 6.64
C ALA A 112 -0.49 6.80 7.55
N ALA A 113 -0.52 6.58 8.88
CA ALA A 113 -1.00 7.56 9.85
C ALA A 113 -0.16 8.85 9.82
N ASP A 114 1.16 8.75 9.73
CA ASP A 114 2.06 9.90 9.64
C ASP A 114 1.77 10.72 8.37
N ALA A 115 1.58 10.06 7.22
CA ALA A 115 1.21 10.73 5.97
C ALA A 115 -0.17 11.39 6.07
N MET A 116 -1.17 10.68 6.62
CA MET A 116 -2.54 11.17 6.77
C MET A 116 -2.62 12.33 7.77
N ALA A 117 -1.85 12.30 8.86
CA ALA A 117 -1.77 13.40 9.80
C ALA A 117 -1.21 14.69 9.16
N ALA A 118 -0.33 14.53 8.17
CA ALA A 118 0.17 15.62 7.34
C ALA A 118 -0.76 16.01 6.16
N GLY A 119 -1.97 15.45 6.11
CA GLY A 119 -2.97 15.78 5.08
C GLY A 119 -2.73 15.12 3.72
N LYS A 120 -1.96 14.03 3.65
CA LYS A 120 -1.68 13.33 2.39
C LYS A 120 -2.64 12.18 2.15
N HIS A 121 -3.03 11.98 0.90
CA HIS A 121 -3.80 10.83 0.46
C HIS A 121 -2.97 9.55 0.57
N VAL A 122 -3.62 8.39 0.77
CA VAL A 122 -2.88 7.14 0.95
C VAL A 122 -3.48 5.97 0.17
N TYR A 123 -2.61 5.18 -0.41
CA TYR A 123 -2.89 3.82 -0.84
C TYR A 123 -2.08 2.87 0.06
N VAL A 124 -2.75 1.95 0.74
CA VAL A 124 -2.11 1.00 1.66
C VAL A 124 -2.41 -0.41 1.22
N GLU A 125 -1.40 -1.26 1.04
CA GLU A 125 -1.61 -2.67 0.71
C GLU A 125 -2.36 -3.41 1.83
N LYS A 126 -2.93 -4.54 1.47
CA LYS A 126 -3.62 -5.41 2.41
C LYS A 126 -2.61 -6.26 3.24
N PRO A 127 -2.95 -6.63 4.45
CA PRO A 127 -4.09 -6.12 5.25
C PRO A 127 -3.87 -4.66 5.60
N LEU A 128 -4.95 -3.90 5.76
CA LEU A 128 -4.86 -2.45 5.97
C LEU A 128 -3.95 -2.10 7.16
N THR A 129 -4.07 -2.87 8.23
CA THR A 129 -3.35 -2.65 9.49
C THR A 129 -3.09 -3.99 10.18
N HIS A 130 -2.24 -3.96 11.19
CA HIS A 130 -1.93 -5.11 12.04
C HIS A 130 -2.95 -5.30 13.18
N THR A 131 -3.58 -4.22 13.63
CA THR A 131 -4.55 -4.24 14.73
C THR A 131 -5.84 -3.50 14.39
N VAL A 132 -6.92 -3.84 15.13
CA VAL A 132 -8.22 -3.14 15.01
C VAL A 132 -8.11 -1.68 15.46
N TYR A 133 -7.31 -1.39 16.47
CA TYR A 133 -7.06 -0.03 16.92
C TYR A 133 -6.49 0.85 15.79
N GLU A 134 -5.50 0.35 15.09
CA GLU A 134 -4.89 1.04 13.95
C GLU A 134 -5.90 1.32 12.83
N SER A 135 -6.74 0.34 12.48
CA SER A 135 -7.80 0.54 11.46
C SER A 135 -8.75 1.67 11.85
N ARG A 136 -9.15 1.71 13.12
CA ARG A 136 -10.01 2.79 13.64
C ARG A 136 -9.31 4.14 13.66
N LEU A 137 -7.99 4.16 13.91
CA LEU A 137 -7.19 5.37 13.86
C LEU A 137 -7.14 5.92 12.44
N LEU A 138 -6.84 5.07 11.44
CA LEU A 138 -6.80 5.51 10.04
C LEU A 138 -8.16 6.02 9.56
N THR A 139 -9.26 5.39 9.96
CA THR A 139 -10.62 5.88 9.67
C THR A 139 -10.82 7.30 10.20
N LYS A 140 -10.48 7.54 11.47
CA LYS A 140 -10.59 8.88 12.10
C LYS A 140 -9.73 9.92 11.40
N LEU A 141 -8.51 9.56 10.98
CA LEU A 141 -7.62 10.47 10.25
C LEU A 141 -8.17 10.79 8.85
N ALA A 142 -8.72 9.80 8.14
CA ALA A 142 -9.34 10.00 6.85
C ALA A 142 -10.52 11.00 6.94
N ASP A 143 -11.39 10.81 7.91
CA ASP A 143 -12.54 11.69 8.15
C ASP A 143 -12.11 13.10 8.56
N LYS A 144 -11.17 13.20 9.50
CA LYS A 144 -10.67 14.48 10.03
C LYS A 144 -10.04 15.34 8.94
N HIS A 145 -9.22 14.74 8.11
CA HIS A 145 -8.44 15.46 7.08
C HIS A 145 -9.09 15.39 5.68
N LYS A 146 -10.28 14.77 5.54
CA LYS A 146 -11.00 14.61 4.26
C LYS A 146 -10.16 13.95 3.17
N LEU A 147 -9.47 12.87 3.51
CA LEU A 147 -8.50 12.24 2.63
C LEU A 147 -9.15 11.18 1.74
N ALA A 148 -8.66 11.08 0.51
CA ALA A 148 -8.88 9.90 -0.32
C ALA A 148 -7.98 8.77 0.18
N THR A 149 -8.58 7.63 0.48
CA THR A 149 -7.87 6.44 0.97
C THR A 149 -8.29 5.20 0.19
N GLN A 150 -7.35 4.30 -0.05
CA GLN A 150 -7.62 3.03 -0.73
C GLN A 150 -6.78 1.92 -0.12
N MET A 151 -7.43 0.81 0.23
CA MET A 151 -6.73 -0.44 0.55
C MET A 151 -6.47 -1.25 -0.72
N GLY A 152 -5.25 -1.75 -0.88
CA GLY A 152 -4.85 -2.61 -2.00
C GLY A 152 -5.33 -4.05 -1.82
N ASN A 153 -6.50 -4.37 -2.33
CA ASN A 153 -7.06 -5.71 -2.28
C ASN A 153 -7.26 -6.28 -3.68
N GLN A 154 -6.32 -7.12 -4.13
CA GLN A 154 -6.39 -7.72 -5.47
C GLN A 154 -7.69 -8.51 -5.66
N GLY A 155 -8.27 -8.40 -6.84
CA GLY A 155 -9.53 -9.05 -7.18
C GLY A 155 -10.78 -8.28 -6.76
N ALA A 156 -10.69 -7.39 -5.75
CA ALA A 156 -11.85 -6.63 -5.25
C ALA A 156 -12.53 -5.74 -6.30
N SER A 157 -11.75 -5.24 -7.26
CA SER A 157 -12.23 -4.45 -8.41
C SER A 157 -12.46 -5.28 -9.67
N GLY A 158 -12.26 -6.62 -9.60
CA GLY A 158 -12.39 -7.52 -10.72
C GLY A 158 -13.84 -7.80 -11.12
N GLU A 159 -14.03 -8.26 -12.34
CA GLU A 159 -15.34 -8.60 -12.89
C GLU A 159 -16.02 -9.73 -12.10
N GLY A 160 -15.27 -10.74 -11.68
CA GLY A 160 -15.83 -11.87 -10.92
C GLY A 160 -16.53 -11.45 -9.62
N VAL A 161 -16.00 -10.46 -8.89
CA VAL A 161 -16.69 -9.94 -7.69
C VAL A 161 -17.98 -9.22 -8.05
N ARG A 162 -18.01 -8.48 -9.17
CA ARG A 162 -19.22 -7.82 -9.66
C ARG A 162 -20.29 -8.85 -10.04
N GLN A 163 -19.91 -9.87 -10.81
CA GLN A 163 -20.81 -10.96 -11.20
C GLN A 163 -21.39 -11.70 -9.99
N ILE A 164 -20.57 -12.02 -8.98
CA ILE A 164 -21.06 -12.63 -7.73
C ILE A 164 -22.10 -11.73 -7.06
N CYS A 165 -21.83 -10.43 -6.97
CA CYS A 165 -22.78 -9.47 -6.39
C CYS A 165 -24.08 -9.43 -7.21
N ASP A 166 -24.00 -9.38 -8.53
CA ASP A 166 -25.16 -9.33 -9.41
C ASP A 166 -26.03 -10.59 -9.28
N TRP A 167 -25.44 -11.77 -9.25
CA TRP A 167 -26.18 -13.03 -9.05
C TRP A 167 -26.90 -13.08 -7.70
N ILE A 168 -26.22 -12.63 -6.62
CA ILE A 168 -26.84 -12.57 -5.29
C ILE A 168 -27.98 -11.54 -5.25
N TRP A 169 -27.74 -10.35 -5.79
CA TRP A 169 -28.71 -9.24 -5.71
C TRP A 169 -29.92 -9.44 -6.63
N ASN A 170 -29.77 -10.17 -7.72
CA ASN A 170 -30.86 -10.53 -8.63
C ASN A 170 -31.61 -11.80 -8.18
N GLY A 171 -31.15 -12.47 -7.11
CA GLY A 171 -31.79 -13.67 -6.58
C GLY A 171 -31.52 -14.94 -7.36
N GLU A 172 -30.53 -14.96 -8.26
CA GLU A 172 -30.20 -16.10 -9.10
C GLU A 172 -29.92 -17.42 -8.32
N ILE A 173 -29.36 -17.26 -7.10
CA ILE A 173 -29.04 -18.38 -6.21
C ILE A 173 -30.00 -18.48 -5.02
N GLY A 174 -31.08 -17.68 -5.00
CA GLY A 174 -32.02 -17.61 -3.89
C GLY A 174 -31.43 -16.98 -2.62
N GLU A 175 -32.05 -17.25 -1.49
CA GLU A 175 -31.61 -16.74 -0.18
C GLU A 175 -30.34 -17.47 0.29
N VAL A 176 -29.29 -16.71 0.59
CA VAL A 176 -28.03 -17.26 1.11
C VAL A 176 -28.12 -17.38 2.62
N THR A 177 -28.14 -18.62 3.13
CA THR A 177 -28.24 -18.94 4.55
C THR A 177 -26.90 -19.33 5.18
N LYS A 178 -25.94 -19.79 4.35
CA LYS A 178 -24.62 -20.24 4.79
C LYS A 178 -23.56 -19.91 3.75
N VAL A 179 -22.38 -19.53 4.22
CA VAL A 179 -21.19 -19.36 3.37
C VAL A 179 -20.04 -20.15 3.97
N GLU A 180 -19.34 -20.90 3.14
CA GLU A 180 -18.09 -21.56 3.50
C GLU A 180 -16.94 -20.90 2.73
N ALA A 181 -15.96 -20.39 3.45
CA ALA A 181 -14.77 -19.76 2.88
C ALA A 181 -13.53 -20.44 3.44
N PHE A 182 -12.62 -20.84 2.56
CA PHE A 182 -11.42 -21.59 2.93
C PHE A 182 -10.23 -21.19 2.07
N THR A 183 -9.03 -21.55 2.52
CA THR A 183 -7.78 -21.39 1.79
C THR A 183 -6.81 -22.50 2.14
N ASP A 184 -5.95 -22.86 1.21
CA ASP A 184 -4.82 -23.77 1.39
C ASP A 184 -3.55 -23.06 1.90
N ARG A 185 -3.64 -21.76 2.14
CA ARG A 185 -2.56 -20.97 2.72
C ARG A 185 -2.42 -21.27 4.21
N PRO A 186 -1.22 -21.19 4.79
CA PRO A 186 -0.04 -20.46 4.29
C PRO A 186 0.89 -21.30 3.40
N ILE A 187 1.64 -20.58 2.53
CA ILE A 187 2.77 -21.11 1.78
C ILE A 187 4.13 -20.61 2.32
N TRP A 188 4.10 -19.86 3.38
CA TRP A 188 5.25 -19.41 4.16
C TRP A 188 5.31 -20.17 5.48
N PRO A 189 6.50 -20.32 6.09
CA PRO A 189 6.63 -21.02 7.35
C PRO A 189 5.79 -20.39 8.47
N GLN A 190 5.05 -21.21 9.20
CA GLN A 190 4.29 -20.83 10.40
C GLN A 190 4.57 -21.84 11.51
N GLY A 191 4.32 -21.44 12.77
CA GLY A 191 4.52 -22.29 13.93
C GLY A 191 5.98 -22.62 14.18
N LEU A 192 6.90 -21.79 13.75
CA LEU A 192 8.33 -21.95 14.01
C LEU A 192 8.69 -21.31 15.34
N SER A 193 9.62 -21.97 16.08
CA SER A 193 10.27 -21.33 17.23
C SER A 193 11.16 -20.17 16.76
N ARG A 194 11.31 -19.16 17.62
CA ARG A 194 12.22 -18.05 17.35
C ARG A 194 13.65 -18.55 17.25
N PRO A 195 14.45 -18.01 16.31
CA PRO A 195 15.86 -18.33 16.23
C PRO A 195 16.57 -18.01 17.55
N GLU A 196 17.36 -18.97 18.06
CA GLU A 196 18.15 -18.78 19.29
C GLU A 196 19.25 -17.73 19.13
N LYS A 197 19.79 -17.57 17.93
CA LYS A 197 20.88 -16.64 17.63
C LYS A 197 20.51 -15.71 16.50
N GLY A 198 20.87 -14.44 16.66
CA GLY A 198 20.77 -13.47 15.59
C GLY A 198 21.83 -13.67 14.51
N MET A 199 21.61 -13.08 13.38
CA MET A 199 22.54 -12.99 12.25
C MET A 199 23.05 -11.56 12.08
N LYS A 200 24.17 -11.41 11.38
CA LYS A 200 24.64 -10.07 10.98
C LYS A 200 23.63 -9.43 10.02
N VAL A 201 23.25 -8.21 10.31
CA VAL A 201 22.39 -7.44 9.42
C VAL A 201 23.12 -7.18 8.10
N PRO A 202 22.53 -7.49 6.93
CA PRO A 202 23.09 -7.13 5.64
C PRO A 202 23.37 -5.62 5.54
N SER A 203 24.46 -5.22 4.91
CA SER A 203 24.81 -3.79 4.76
C SER A 203 23.79 -3.00 3.92
N THR A 204 22.96 -3.69 3.14
CA THR A 204 21.89 -3.11 2.32
C THR A 204 20.59 -2.93 3.08
N MET A 205 20.50 -3.43 4.33
CA MET A 205 19.26 -3.47 5.11
C MET A 205 19.31 -2.55 6.33
N ASN A 206 18.26 -1.78 6.51
CA ASN A 206 17.97 -1.02 7.71
C ASN A 206 17.02 -1.82 8.60
N TRP A 207 17.58 -2.60 9.54
CA TRP A 207 16.81 -3.48 10.41
C TRP A 207 15.95 -2.72 11.41
N ASP A 208 16.42 -1.59 11.94
CA ASP A 208 15.65 -0.72 12.83
C ASP A 208 14.35 -0.22 12.14
N ALA A 209 14.49 0.25 10.90
CA ALA A 209 13.34 0.71 10.13
C ALA A 209 12.38 -0.44 9.75
N PHE A 210 12.87 -1.68 9.61
CA PHE A 210 12.02 -2.85 9.44
C PHE A 210 11.24 -3.19 10.71
N LEU A 211 11.90 -3.18 11.87
CA LEU A 211 11.26 -3.43 13.15
C LEU A 211 10.14 -2.45 13.43
N GLY A 212 10.36 -1.15 13.17
CA GLY A 212 9.35 -0.13 13.37
C GLY A 212 8.70 -0.22 14.77
N PRO A 213 7.38 -0.45 14.86
CA PRO A 213 6.69 -0.58 16.14
C PRO A 213 6.81 -1.95 16.81
N ALA A 214 7.38 -2.95 16.14
CA ALA A 214 7.54 -4.29 16.70
C ALA A 214 8.58 -4.31 17.83
N PRO A 215 8.53 -5.28 18.77
CA PRO A 215 9.54 -5.45 19.78
C PRO A 215 10.94 -5.63 19.20
N GLU A 216 11.93 -5.01 19.84
CA GLU A 216 13.31 -5.14 19.43
C GLU A 216 13.79 -6.60 19.50
N ARG A 217 14.47 -7.03 18.45
CA ARG A 217 15.08 -8.35 18.36
C ARG A 217 16.26 -8.37 17.38
N PRO A 218 17.19 -9.32 17.55
CA PRO A 218 18.27 -9.53 16.59
C PRO A 218 17.72 -9.89 15.20
N TYR A 219 18.40 -9.41 14.16
CA TYR A 219 18.09 -9.79 12.78
C TYR A 219 18.29 -11.29 12.56
N HIS A 220 17.39 -11.86 11.78
CA HIS A 220 17.55 -13.19 11.20
C HIS A 220 16.84 -13.25 9.84
N SER A 221 17.42 -13.97 8.87
CA SER A 221 16.90 -14.06 7.50
C SER A 221 15.53 -14.73 7.38
N CYS A 222 15.09 -15.47 8.42
CA CYS A 222 13.76 -16.08 8.44
C CYS A 222 12.62 -15.05 8.59
N TYR A 223 12.90 -13.80 8.98
CA TYR A 223 11.89 -12.78 9.16
C TYR A 223 11.54 -12.03 7.88
N THR A 224 12.45 -11.98 6.89
CA THR A 224 12.30 -11.15 5.69
C THR A 224 12.75 -11.89 4.43
N PRO A 225 12.42 -11.39 3.23
CA PRO A 225 11.45 -10.33 2.91
C PRO A 225 10.01 -10.82 2.84
N TRP A 226 9.78 -12.13 2.68
CA TRP A 226 8.47 -12.75 2.43
C TRP A 226 7.87 -13.36 3.69
N ASN A 227 8.72 -13.98 4.52
CA ASN A 227 8.35 -14.82 5.64
C ASN A 227 7.80 -14.04 6.85
N PHE A 228 7.87 -12.71 6.86
CA PHE A 228 7.32 -11.88 7.92
C PHE A 228 5.86 -12.24 8.26
N ARG A 229 5.12 -12.75 7.30
CA ARG A 229 3.70 -13.13 7.43
C ARG A 229 3.44 -14.20 8.48
N GLY A 230 4.39 -15.11 8.68
CA GLY A 230 4.31 -16.20 9.66
C GLY A 230 4.71 -15.80 11.08
N TRP A 231 5.17 -14.57 11.29
CA TRP A 231 5.66 -14.08 12.57
C TRP A 231 4.67 -13.09 13.16
N TRP A 232 4.18 -13.38 14.36
CA TRP A 232 3.13 -12.61 15.02
C TRP A 232 3.44 -11.11 15.13
N ASP A 233 4.71 -10.74 15.37
CA ASP A 233 5.10 -9.34 15.52
C ASP A 233 5.19 -8.58 14.18
N PHE A 234 5.20 -9.26 13.05
CA PHE A 234 5.45 -8.66 11.73
C PHE A 234 4.31 -8.84 10.74
N GLY A 235 3.52 -9.90 10.90
CA GLY A 235 2.47 -10.29 9.98
C GLY A 235 1.20 -10.73 10.67
N THR A 236 0.18 -10.99 9.88
CA THR A 236 -1.17 -11.32 10.33
C THR A 236 -1.53 -12.79 10.12
N GLY A 237 -0.55 -13.61 9.75
CA GLY A 237 -0.72 -15.02 9.45
C GLY A 237 -1.63 -15.27 8.23
N ALA A 238 -2.01 -16.53 8.03
CA ALA A 238 -2.86 -16.92 6.90
C ALA A 238 -4.23 -16.26 6.93
N LEU A 239 -4.84 -16.10 8.10
CA LEU A 239 -6.15 -15.49 8.22
C LEU A 239 -6.11 -14.01 7.78
N GLY A 240 -5.19 -13.22 8.31
CA GLY A 240 -5.09 -11.80 7.95
C GLY A 240 -4.64 -11.58 6.51
N ASP A 241 -3.71 -12.41 6.00
CA ASP A 241 -3.22 -12.31 4.64
C ASP A 241 -4.30 -12.69 3.60
N MET A 242 -5.13 -13.71 3.86
CA MET A 242 -6.05 -14.27 2.88
C MET A 242 -7.52 -13.88 3.07
N ALA A 243 -7.98 -13.65 4.30
CA ALA A 243 -9.38 -13.33 4.53
C ALA A 243 -9.85 -12.08 3.79
N CYS A 244 -9.00 -11.06 3.67
CA CYS A 244 -9.31 -9.85 2.90
C CYS A 244 -9.59 -10.13 1.42
N HIS A 245 -9.09 -11.21 0.85
CA HIS A 245 -9.40 -11.63 -0.52
C HIS A 245 -10.65 -12.51 -0.57
N ILE A 246 -10.73 -13.51 0.32
CA ILE A 246 -11.75 -14.57 0.26
C ILE A 246 -13.08 -14.08 0.80
N LEU A 247 -13.09 -13.31 1.90
CA LEU A 247 -14.31 -12.80 2.50
C LEU A 247 -14.81 -11.50 1.84
N HIS A 248 -13.99 -10.80 1.05
CA HIS A 248 -14.43 -9.57 0.39
C HIS A 248 -15.70 -9.74 -0.46
N PRO A 249 -15.80 -10.72 -1.38
CA PRO A 249 -17.02 -10.92 -2.15
C PRO A 249 -18.21 -11.28 -1.27
N VAL A 250 -17.99 -12.01 -0.17
CA VAL A 250 -19.05 -12.38 0.78
C VAL A 250 -19.61 -11.13 1.46
N PHE A 251 -18.75 -10.32 2.05
CA PHE A 251 -19.16 -9.08 2.72
C PHE A 251 -19.87 -8.11 1.77
N LYS A 252 -19.33 -7.95 0.57
CA LYS A 252 -19.90 -7.05 -0.45
C LYS A 252 -21.21 -7.57 -1.00
N GLY A 253 -21.25 -8.83 -1.43
CA GLY A 253 -22.43 -9.43 -2.05
C GLY A 253 -23.62 -9.54 -1.09
N LEU A 254 -23.36 -9.94 0.14
CA LEU A 254 -24.39 -10.08 1.16
C LEU A 254 -24.62 -8.79 1.99
N LYS A 255 -23.90 -7.71 1.70
CA LYS A 255 -23.97 -6.41 2.42
C LYS A 255 -23.84 -6.58 3.93
N LEU A 256 -22.89 -7.44 4.36
CA LEU A 256 -22.67 -7.75 5.77
C LEU A 256 -22.07 -6.57 6.51
N GLY A 257 -22.50 -6.41 7.77
CA GLY A 257 -21.90 -5.52 8.75
C GLY A 257 -20.95 -6.26 9.69
N TYR A 258 -20.89 -5.83 10.95
CA TYR A 258 -20.10 -6.50 11.98
C TYR A 258 -20.73 -7.84 12.38
N PRO A 259 -19.91 -8.90 12.64
CA PRO A 259 -20.43 -10.17 13.14
C PRO A 259 -21.05 -10.00 14.53
N THR A 260 -22.15 -10.69 14.76
CA THR A 260 -22.83 -10.71 16.08
C THR A 260 -22.21 -11.74 17.03
N LYS A 261 -21.62 -12.79 16.46
CA LYS A 261 -20.92 -13.85 17.21
C LYS A 261 -19.71 -14.33 16.41
N VAL A 262 -18.65 -14.63 17.12
CA VAL A 262 -17.42 -15.22 16.54
C VAL A 262 -17.03 -16.42 17.40
N HIS A 263 -16.72 -17.54 16.75
CA HIS A 263 -16.15 -18.71 17.39
C HIS A 263 -14.84 -19.05 16.69
N GLY A 264 -13.78 -19.20 17.47
CA GLY A 264 -12.46 -19.59 16.97
C GLY A 264 -12.10 -20.99 17.46
N SER A 265 -11.47 -21.77 16.57
CA SER A 265 -10.82 -23.03 16.95
C SER A 265 -9.45 -23.12 16.28
N SER A 266 -8.51 -23.75 16.91
CA SER A 266 -7.17 -23.97 16.38
C SER A 266 -6.64 -25.33 16.78
N THR A 267 -5.77 -25.90 15.94
CA THR A 267 -4.99 -27.09 16.26
C THR A 267 -3.53 -26.72 16.26
N LEU A 268 -2.86 -26.94 17.38
CA LEU A 268 -1.41 -26.77 17.48
C LEU A 268 -0.73 -28.08 17.10
N LEU A 269 0.08 -28.03 16.05
CA LEU A 269 0.92 -29.16 15.62
C LEU A 269 2.31 -29.11 16.25
N LEU A 270 2.71 -27.95 16.78
CA LEU A 270 3.98 -27.69 17.44
C LEU A 270 3.72 -27.12 18.83
N ASN A 271 4.60 -27.45 19.78
CA ASN A 271 4.48 -27.03 21.18
C ASN A 271 4.77 -25.52 21.37
N GLU A 272 5.46 -24.90 20.43
CA GLU A 272 5.83 -23.50 20.50
C GLU A 272 5.49 -22.82 19.17
N SER A 273 4.83 -21.68 19.24
CA SER A 273 4.56 -20.80 18.10
C SER A 273 5.43 -19.56 18.15
N ALA A 274 5.84 -19.10 17.01
CA ALA A 274 6.64 -17.88 16.88
C ALA A 274 5.78 -16.61 16.94
#